data_f7e54373836b70b59077b8a0bcda992f
#
_entry.id   f7e54373836b70b59077b8a0bcda992f
#
_cell.length_a   1.000
_cell.length_b   1.000
_cell.length_c   1.000
_cell.angle_alpha   90.00
_cell.angle_beta   90.00
_cell.angle_gamma   90.00
#
_symmetry.space_group_name_H-M   'P 1'
#
loop_
_entity.id
_entity.type
_entity.pdbx_description
1 polymer ?
#
loop_
_entity_poly.entity_id
_entity_poly.type
_entity_poly.pdbx_seq_one_letter_code
_entity_poly.pdbx_strand_id
1 'polypeptide(L)'
;MIGIKRMDHVCMVVPKLEDRLPMLTQLFGMKIAGRFKNPKVGYNGVVLDVPGGGAQWEMLEPDGDDSYLVRFLKEGGSALLHITFQVESVDVATKAMQEFGYKPFGGRVAEKHKEVYLHPKDSGGVLIQFYEGDWA
;
A
#
# COMPACT_ATOMS: atom_id res chain seq x y z
N MET A 1 -6.31 8.90 -19.47
CA MET A 1 -6.37 7.69 -18.61
C MET A 1 -5.05 7.48 -17.88
N ILE A 2 -5.13 6.92 -16.69
CA ILE A 2 -3.95 6.65 -15.84
C ILE A 2 -3.05 5.56 -16.43
N GLY A 3 -3.60 4.59 -17.13
CA GLY A 3 -2.83 3.49 -17.71
C GLY A 3 -2.50 2.38 -16.71
N ILE A 4 -3.49 1.95 -15.93
CA ILE A 4 -3.32 0.85 -14.96
C ILE A 4 -3.02 -0.45 -15.71
N LYS A 5 -1.95 -1.13 -15.30
CA LYS A 5 -1.57 -2.45 -15.80
C LYS A 5 -2.17 -3.56 -14.94
N ARG A 6 -2.14 -3.40 -13.62
CA ARG A 6 -2.67 -4.37 -12.67
C ARG A 6 -2.77 -3.78 -11.27
N MET A 7 -3.59 -4.40 -10.45
CA MET A 7 -3.57 -4.15 -9.01
C MET A 7 -2.41 -4.95 -8.40
N ASP A 8 -1.53 -4.28 -7.69
CA ASP A 8 -0.35 -4.90 -7.09
C ASP A 8 -0.63 -5.50 -5.73
N HIS A 9 -1.10 -4.68 -4.81
CA HIS A 9 -1.44 -5.13 -3.47
C HIS A 9 -2.42 -4.21 -2.77
N VAL A 10 -3.03 -4.76 -1.73
CA VAL A 10 -3.86 -4.03 -0.77
C VAL A 10 -3.09 -4.04 0.56
N CYS A 11 -2.99 -2.90 1.21
CA CYS A 11 -2.28 -2.76 2.47
C CYS A 11 -3.24 -2.46 3.62
N MET A 12 -3.19 -3.29 4.65
CA MET A 12 -3.94 -3.05 5.88
C MET A 12 -2.96 -2.83 7.05
N VAL A 13 -3.38 -2.04 8.01
CA VAL A 13 -2.63 -1.78 9.23
C VAL A 13 -3.35 -2.42 10.41
N VAL A 14 -2.59 -3.10 11.26
CA VAL A 14 -3.10 -3.75 12.46
C VAL A 14 -2.21 -3.38 13.65
N PRO A 15 -2.72 -3.43 14.88
CA PRO A 15 -1.87 -3.17 16.05
C PRO A 15 -0.74 -4.18 16.20
N LYS A 16 -0.98 -5.45 15.85
CA LYS A 16 0.01 -6.51 15.99
C LYS A 16 -0.22 -7.59 14.93
N LEU A 17 0.81 -7.85 14.11
CA LEU A 17 0.73 -8.81 13.01
C LEU A 17 0.34 -10.21 13.47
N GLU A 18 0.96 -10.71 14.53
CA GLU A 18 0.76 -12.09 15.00
C GLU A 18 -0.67 -12.35 15.46
N ASP A 19 -1.43 -11.33 15.85
CA ASP A 19 -2.83 -11.48 16.26
C ASP A 19 -3.76 -11.67 15.05
N ARG A 20 -3.35 -11.25 13.86
CA ARG A 20 -4.18 -11.33 12.63
C ARG A 20 -3.71 -12.35 11.62
N LEU A 21 -2.44 -12.75 11.66
CA LEU A 21 -1.90 -13.72 10.72
C LEU A 21 -2.66 -15.05 10.70
N PRO A 22 -3.07 -15.62 11.85
CA PRO A 22 -3.83 -16.86 11.81
C PRO A 22 -5.14 -16.78 11.01
N MET A 23 -5.83 -15.66 11.06
CA MET A 23 -7.03 -15.44 10.25
C MET A 23 -6.71 -15.52 8.75
N LEU A 24 -5.64 -14.84 8.34
CA LEU A 24 -5.25 -14.80 6.93
C LEU A 24 -4.70 -16.13 6.43
N THR A 25 -3.88 -16.81 7.23
CA THR A 25 -3.22 -18.04 6.81
C THR A 25 -4.09 -19.28 6.99
N GLN A 26 -4.76 -19.42 8.15
CA GLN A 26 -5.51 -20.62 8.48
C GLN A 26 -6.94 -20.57 7.97
N LEU A 27 -7.61 -19.42 8.08
CA LEU A 27 -9.01 -19.29 7.65
C LEU A 27 -9.12 -18.92 6.17
N PHE A 28 -8.34 -17.94 5.70
CA PHE A 28 -8.43 -17.48 4.32
C PHE A 28 -7.51 -18.25 3.36
N GLY A 29 -6.61 -19.07 3.87
CA GLY A 29 -5.72 -19.89 3.05
C GLY A 29 -4.60 -19.10 2.36
N MET A 30 -4.31 -17.90 2.81
CA MET A 30 -3.20 -17.11 2.28
C MET A 30 -1.87 -17.70 2.72
N LYS A 31 -0.83 -17.50 1.90
CA LYS A 31 0.54 -17.97 2.20
C LYS A 31 1.45 -16.76 2.37
N ILE A 32 2.27 -16.78 3.41
CA ILE A 32 3.28 -15.74 3.62
C ILE A 32 4.31 -15.83 2.50
N ALA A 33 4.42 -14.77 1.72
CA ALA A 33 5.41 -14.63 0.66
C ALA A 33 6.70 -14.00 1.17
N GLY A 34 6.64 -13.14 2.19
CA GLY A 34 7.81 -12.51 2.76
C GLY A 34 7.48 -11.62 3.95
N ARG A 35 8.52 -11.28 4.70
CA ARG A 35 8.44 -10.35 5.81
C ARG A 35 9.48 -9.24 5.60
N PHE A 36 9.18 -8.05 6.09
CA PHE A 36 10.08 -6.92 5.97
C PHE A 36 9.95 -5.98 7.16
N LYS A 37 10.97 -5.14 7.34
CA LYS A 37 11.00 -4.10 8.35
C LYS A 37 11.42 -2.78 7.72
N ASN A 38 10.85 -1.70 8.23
CA ASN A 38 11.30 -0.36 7.86
C ASN A 38 11.50 0.46 9.13
N PRO A 39 12.69 0.36 9.75
CA PRO A 39 12.95 1.09 11.01
C PRO A 39 12.99 2.60 10.84
N LYS A 40 13.23 3.07 9.64
CA LYS A 40 13.26 4.51 9.33
C LYS A 40 11.87 5.14 9.41
N VAL A 41 10.87 4.43 8.93
CA VAL A 41 9.46 4.87 8.99
C VAL A 41 8.76 4.36 10.24
N GLY A 42 9.18 3.20 10.76
CA GLY A 42 8.68 2.63 12.00
C GLY A 42 7.57 1.60 11.80
N TYR A 43 7.79 0.60 10.94
CA TYR A 43 6.85 -0.50 10.81
C TYR A 43 7.53 -1.83 10.51
N ASN A 44 6.83 -2.91 10.88
CA ASN A 44 7.10 -4.27 10.43
C ASN A 44 5.98 -4.69 9.49
N GLY A 45 6.29 -5.47 8.48
CA GLY A 45 5.31 -5.89 7.50
C GLY A 45 5.42 -7.35 7.09
N VAL A 46 4.34 -7.83 6.51
CA VAL A 46 4.23 -9.14 5.90
C VAL A 46 3.48 -9.02 4.59
N VAL A 47 3.92 -9.76 3.59
CA VAL A 47 3.23 -9.88 2.30
C VAL A 47 2.73 -11.29 2.16
N LEU A 48 1.47 -11.44 1.77
CA LEU A 48 0.83 -12.74 1.61
C LEU A 48 0.29 -12.90 0.19
N ASP A 49 0.45 -14.11 -0.33
CA ASP A 49 -0.19 -14.51 -1.58
C ASP A 49 -1.64 -14.91 -1.30
N VAL A 50 -2.54 -14.40 -2.13
CA VAL A 50 -3.97 -14.70 -2.06
C VAL A 50 -4.27 -15.93 -2.92
N PRO A 51 -5.08 -16.89 -2.42
CA PRO A 51 -5.48 -18.02 -3.25
C PRO A 51 -6.08 -17.56 -4.59
N GLY A 52 -5.65 -18.20 -5.68
CA GLY A 52 -6.08 -17.82 -7.03
C GLY A 52 -5.17 -16.81 -7.71
N GLY A 53 -4.20 -16.25 -7.01
CA GLY A 53 -3.26 -15.27 -7.57
C GLY A 53 -3.85 -13.85 -7.64
N GLY A 54 -3.21 -13.00 -8.43
CA GLY A 54 -3.60 -11.60 -8.57
C GLY A 54 -2.91 -10.70 -7.56
N ALA A 55 -3.65 -9.74 -7.01
CA ALA A 55 -3.10 -8.81 -6.03
C ALA A 55 -2.70 -9.53 -4.73
N GLN A 56 -1.59 -9.08 -4.15
CA GLN A 56 -1.13 -9.58 -2.85
C GLN A 56 -1.80 -8.81 -1.71
N TRP A 57 -1.76 -9.40 -0.54
CA TRP A 57 -2.20 -8.77 0.70
C TRP A 57 -0.96 -8.37 1.51
N GLU A 58 -0.86 -7.09 1.82
CA GLU A 58 0.20 -6.57 2.67
C GLU A 58 -0.38 -6.15 4.00
N MET A 59 0.31 -6.46 5.09
CA MET A 59 -0.13 -6.09 6.43
C MET A 59 1.03 -5.47 7.18
N LEU A 60 0.78 -4.34 7.83
CA LEU A 60 1.77 -3.58 8.59
C LEU A 60 1.35 -3.47 10.05
N GLU A 61 2.34 -3.46 10.93
CA GLU A 61 2.18 -3.09 12.34
C GLU A 61 3.13 -1.95 12.69
N PRO A 62 2.76 -1.06 13.65
CA PRO A 62 3.70 -0.04 14.12
C PRO A 62 4.91 -0.68 14.79
N ASP A 63 6.08 -0.11 14.54
CA ASP A 63 7.31 -0.42 15.24
C ASP A 63 7.74 0.85 15.99
N GLY A 64 7.37 0.92 17.26
CA GLY A 64 7.61 2.08 18.10
C GLY A 64 6.41 3.05 18.17
N ASP A 65 6.39 3.82 19.26
CA ASP A 65 5.28 4.74 19.56
C ASP A 65 5.24 5.95 18.62
N ASP A 66 6.36 6.26 17.98
CA ASP A 66 6.49 7.40 17.07
C ASP A 66 6.07 7.10 15.62
N SER A 67 5.71 5.84 15.35
CA SER A 67 5.24 5.46 14.01
C SER A 67 3.95 6.19 13.65
N TYR A 68 3.87 6.71 12.43
CA TYR A 68 2.63 7.32 11.94
C TYR A 68 1.46 6.34 11.92
N LEU A 69 1.74 5.05 11.91
CA LEU A 69 0.69 4.01 11.95
C LEU A 69 -0.05 3.98 13.29
N VAL A 70 0.62 4.36 14.38
CA VAL A 70 -0.04 4.50 15.69
C VAL A 70 -1.15 5.54 15.61
N ARG A 71 -0.84 6.68 15.00
CA ARG A 71 -1.81 7.75 14.80
C ARG A 71 -2.93 7.33 13.86
N PHE A 72 -2.60 6.66 12.77
CA PHE A 72 -3.58 6.12 11.83
C PHE A 72 -4.58 5.21 12.51
N LEU A 73 -4.11 4.28 13.37
CA LEU A 73 -4.98 3.36 14.10
C LEU A 73 -5.87 4.08 15.13
N LYS A 74 -5.36 5.16 15.75
CA LYS A 74 -6.12 5.94 16.73
C LYS A 74 -7.21 6.80 16.09
N GLU A 75 -6.93 7.42 14.95
CA GLU A 75 -7.80 8.43 14.34
C GLU A 75 -8.94 7.88 13.51
N GLY A 76 -8.79 6.73 12.93
CA GLY A 76 -9.78 6.29 11.95
C GLY A 76 -10.35 4.93 12.17
N GLY A 77 -9.65 4.13 12.84
CA GLY A 77 -10.04 2.75 13.01
C GLY A 77 -10.14 1.96 11.70
N SER A 78 -9.92 2.59 10.54
CA SER A 78 -9.91 1.84 9.28
C SER A 78 -8.61 1.08 9.18
N ALA A 79 -8.71 -0.21 9.02
CA ALA A 79 -7.56 -1.07 8.84
C ALA A 79 -6.95 -0.95 7.45
N LEU A 80 -7.69 -0.48 6.46
CA LEU A 80 -7.21 -0.33 5.09
C LEU A 80 -6.40 0.96 4.96
N LEU A 81 -5.10 0.85 4.67
CA LEU A 81 -4.20 1.98 4.53
C LEU A 81 -4.12 2.46 3.09
N HIS A 82 -3.76 1.57 2.16
CA HIS A 82 -3.67 1.95 0.75
C HIS A 82 -3.93 0.77 -0.20
N ILE A 83 -4.21 1.14 -1.45
CA ILE A 83 -4.29 0.22 -2.59
C ILE A 83 -3.21 0.66 -3.58
N THR A 84 -2.47 -0.29 -4.14
CA THR A 84 -1.37 0.00 -5.05
C THR A 84 -1.64 -0.60 -6.44
N PHE A 85 -1.47 0.25 -7.45
CA PHE A 85 -1.58 -0.14 -8.85
C PHE A 85 -0.23 0.05 -9.55
N GLN A 86 0.13 -0.89 -10.40
CA GLN A 86 1.21 -0.70 -11.35
C GLN A 86 0.67 0.02 -12.59
N VAL A 87 1.42 1.02 -13.07
CA VAL A 87 1.07 1.80 -14.26
C VAL A 87 2.19 1.74 -15.28
N GLU A 88 1.88 2.08 -16.52
CA GLU A 88 2.90 2.18 -17.59
C GLU A 88 3.87 3.32 -17.31
N SER A 89 3.36 4.48 -16.88
CA SER A 89 4.15 5.68 -16.64
C SER A 89 3.52 6.50 -15.52
N VAL A 90 4.31 6.77 -14.49
CA VAL A 90 3.88 7.63 -13.38
C VAL A 90 3.68 9.07 -13.86
N ASP A 91 4.47 9.55 -14.82
CA ASP A 91 4.30 10.89 -15.36
C ASP A 91 2.97 11.02 -16.11
N VAL A 92 2.61 10.04 -16.91
CA VAL A 92 1.31 9.99 -17.59
C VAL A 92 0.15 9.91 -16.59
N ALA A 93 0.28 9.07 -15.58
CA ALA A 93 -0.73 8.94 -14.52
C ALA A 93 -0.91 10.26 -13.75
N THR A 94 0.20 10.91 -13.40
CA THR A 94 0.19 12.21 -12.72
C THR A 94 -0.54 13.26 -13.55
N LYS A 95 -0.21 13.36 -14.82
CA LYS A 95 -0.86 14.30 -15.73
C LYS A 95 -2.36 14.03 -15.88
N ALA A 96 -2.74 12.75 -16.01
CA ALA A 96 -4.15 12.37 -16.10
C ALA A 96 -4.95 12.78 -14.86
N MET A 97 -4.37 12.58 -13.66
CA MET A 97 -4.99 13.01 -12.42
C MET A 97 -5.14 14.52 -12.34
N GLN A 98 -4.10 15.26 -12.75
CA GLN A 98 -4.13 16.73 -12.78
C GLN A 98 -5.17 17.26 -13.75
N GLU A 99 -5.29 16.70 -14.93
CA GLU A 99 -6.29 17.06 -15.92
C GLU A 99 -7.71 16.77 -15.44
N PHE A 100 -7.87 15.77 -14.57
CA PHE A 100 -9.15 15.44 -13.96
C PHE A 100 -9.52 16.39 -12.80
N GLY A 101 -8.58 17.20 -12.34
CA GLY A 101 -8.80 18.17 -11.27
C GLY A 101 -8.26 17.77 -9.91
N TYR A 102 -7.49 16.67 -9.85
CA TYR A 102 -6.90 16.19 -8.60
C TYR A 102 -5.46 16.68 -8.43
N LYS A 103 -4.92 16.54 -7.24
CA LYS A 103 -3.55 16.94 -6.89
C LYS A 103 -2.76 15.73 -6.40
N PRO A 104 -2.19 14.94 -7.32
CA PRO A 104 -1.30 13.85 -6.93
C PRO A 104 -0.09 14.38 -6.16
N PHE A 105 0.46 13.58 -5.26
CA PHE A 105 1.52 14.04 -4.38
C PHE A 105 2.49 12.92 -4.02
N GLY A 106 3.65 13.33 -3.49
CA GLY A 106 4.60 12.43 -2.87
C GLY A 106 5.17 11.38 -3.81
N GLY A 107 5.64 10.33 -3.17
CA GLY A 107 6.22 9.21 -3.88
C GLY A 107 7.72 9.28 -3.99
N ARG A 108 8.32 8.10 -4.10
CA ARG A 108 9.75 7.91 -4.21
C ARG A 108 10.16 7.83 -5.68
N VAL A 109 11.31 8.38 -6.00
CA VAL A 109 11.93 8.24 -7.32
C VAL A 109 13.29 7.58 -7.12
N ALA A 110 13.49 6.42 -7.74
CA ALA A 110 14.74 5.69 -7.76
C ALA A 110 15.04 5.27 -9.19
N GLU A 111 16.19 4.66 -9.42
CA GLU A 111 16.65 4.31 -10.78
C GLU A 111 15.64 3.46 -11.57
N LYS A 112 15.04 2.46 -10.90
CA LYS A 112 14.11 1.53 -11.54
C LYS A 112 12.72 1.54 -10.92
N HIS A 113 12.40 2.60 -10.15
CA HIS A 113 11.12 2.69 -9.47
C HIS A 113 10.70 4.15 -9.33
N LYS A 114 9.46 4.41 -9.66
CA LYS A 114 8.87 5.73 -9.51
C LYS A 114 7.44 5.56 -9.02
N GLU A 115 7.02 6.40 -8.11
CA GLU A 115 5.67 6.30 -7.54
C GLU A 115 5.06 7.67 -7.28
N VAL A 116 3.74 7.71 -7.20
CA VAL A 116 2.95 8.89 -6.87
C VAL A 116 1.69 8.45 -6.14
N TYR A 117 1.14 9.33 -5.32
CA TYR A 117 -0.06 9.05 -4.54
C TYR A 117 -1.23 9.94 -4.92
N LEU A 118 -2.43 9.37 -4.80
CA LEU A 118 -3.68 10.11 -4.78
C LEU A 118 -4.20 10.14 -3.34
N HIS A 119 -4.46 11.36 -2.84
CA HIS A 119 -4.88 11.57 -1.46
C HIS A 119 -6.28 10.97 -1.20
N PRO A 120 -6.52 10.40 -0.01
CA PRO A 120 -7.84 9.88 0.36
C PRO A 120 -9.00 10.87 0.16
N LYS A 121 -8.73 12.13 0.31
CA LYS A 121 -9.67 13.23 0.08
C LYS A 121 -10.24 13.22 -1.35
N ASP A 122 -9.40 12.88 -2.32
CA ASP A 122 -9.78 12.82 -3.73
C ASP A 122 -10.36 11.47 -4.14
N SER A 123 -9.86 10.40 -3.53
CA SER A 123 -10.25 9.03 -3.90
C SER A 123 -11.52 8.51 -3.22
N GLY A 124 -12.03 9.23 -2.23
CA GLY A 124 -13.20 8.78 -1.47
C GLY A 124 -12.86 8.04 -0.17
N GLY A 125 -11.63 8.18 0.33
CA GLY A 125 -11.26 7.70 1.65
C GLY A 125 -10.09 6.73 1.73
N VAL A 126 -9.52 6.32 0.60
CA VAL A 126 -8.38 5.39 0.57
C VAL A 126 -7.19 6.05 -0.10
N LEU A 127 -6.01 5.93 0.51
CA LEU A 127 -4.76 6.33 -0.13
C LEU A 127 -4.49 5.38 -1.30
N ILE A 128 -4.28 5.94 -2.50
CA ILE A 128 -3.98 5.13 -3.68
C ILE A 128 -2.57 5.44 -4.15
N GLN A 129 -1.78 4.39 -4.31
CA GLN A 129 -0.41 4.45 -4.81
C GLN A 129 -0.36 3.96 -6.25
N PHE A 130 0.35 4.69 -7.08
CA PHE A 130 0.67 4.28 -8.45
C PHE A 130 2.18 4.19 -8.59
N TYR A 131 2.67 3.12 -9.20
CA TYR A 131 4.11 2.98 -9.43
C TYR A 131 4.40 2.45 -10.82
N GLU A 132 5.60 2.76 -11.32
CA GLU A 132 6.18 2.16 -12.49
C GLU A 132 7.52 1.53 -12.15
N GLY A 133 7.92 0.52 -12.92
CA GLY A 133 9.19 -0.16 -12.72
C GLY A 133 9.10 -1.32 -11.74
N ASP A 134 10.19 -1.53 -11.04
CA ASP A 134 10.37 -2.66 -10.13
C ASP A 134 10.44 -2.20 -8.67
N TRP A 135 9.94 -3.05 -7.77
CA TRP A 135 10.17 -2.84 -6.35
C TRP A 135 11.64 -3.19 -6.04
N ALA A 136 12.34 -2.21 -5.51
CA ALA A 136 13.74 -2.37 -5.14
C ALA A 136 13.89 -2.67 -3.65
#